data_0fd72f7d9167139f5b35490b0bb782a6
#
_entry.id   0fd72f7d9167139f5b35490b0bb782a6
#
_cell.length_a   1.000
_cell.length_b   1.000
_cell.length_c   1.000
_cell.angle_alpha   90.00
_cell.angle_beta   90.00
_cell.angle_gamma   90.00
#
_symmetry.space_group_name_H-M   'P 1'
#
loop_
_entity.id
_entity.type
_entity.pdbx_description
1 polymer ?
#
loop_
_entity_poly.entity_id
_entity_poly.type
_entity_poly.pdbx_seq_one_letter_code
_entity_poly.pdbx_strand_id
1 'polypeptide(L)'
;MVGQGLHNTGFPTIRYGLALNLLSIGRLKFESYEVENIRPLVTASPLFSRLLTELGEQKLARVIGATEMITGSLIAARPFAPRASALGSLGAAGIFATTLSFLATTPEAWQEKRREPKLSLAGQFLVKDIVLLGASLLTAAESLQASRRTQSTTR
;
A
#
# COMPACT_ATOMS: atom_id res chain seq x y z
N MET A 1 6.10 7.67 31.43
CA MET A 1 6.29 6.20 31.32
C MET A 1 5.24 5.55 30.41
N VAL A 2 3.93 5.82 30.53
CA VAL A 2 2.86 5.22 29.70
C VAL A 2 3.02 5.55 28.21
N GLY A 3 3.31 6.80 27.86
CA GLY A 3 3.46 7.21 26.44
C GLY A 3 4.61 6.52 25.72
N GLN A 4 5.72 6.23 26.38
CA GLN A 4 6.84 5.48 25.79
C GLN A 4 6.46 4.01 25.56
N GLY A 5 5.69 3.40 26.46
CA GLY A 5 5.19 2.04 26.28
C GLY A 5 4.28 1.93 25.04
N LEU A 6 3.34 2.87 24.89
CA LEU A 6 2.46 2.92 23.72
C LEU A 6 3.24 3.15 22.40
N HIS A 7 4.25 4.00 22.42
CA HIS A 7 5.12 4.21 21.27
C HIS A 7 5.89 2.93 20.90
N ASN A 8 6.46 2.24 21.89
CA ASN A 8 7.27 1.04 21.69
C ASN A 8 6.47 -0.16 21.17
N THR A 9 5.17 -0.22 21.48
CA THR A 9 4.27 -1.26 20.96
C THR A 9 3.57 -0.83 19.67
N GLY A 10 3.16 0.42 19.57
CA GLY A 10 2.40 0.95 18.45
C GLY A 10 3.17 0.93 17.12
N PHE A 11 4.42 1.37 17.11
CA PHE A 11 5.22 1.39 15.88
C PHE A 11 5.48 0.00 15.28
N PRO A 12 5.91 -1.01 16.05
CA PRO A 12 6.01 -2.37 15.51
C PRO A 12 4.67 -2.91 15.01
N THR A 13 3.57 -2.67 15.73
CA THR A 13 2.23 -3.11 15.33
C THR A 13 1.84 -2.50 13.98
N ILE A 14 2.00 -1.19 13.80
CA ILE A 14 1.73 -0.51 12.52
C ILE A 14 2.62 -1.09 11.42
N ARG A 15 3.92 -1.23 11.66
CA ARG A 15 4.89 -1.71 10.67
C ARG A 15 4.59 -3.11 10.19
N TYR A 16 4.45 -4.05 11.11
CA TYR A 16 4.23 -5.45 10.74
C TYR A 16 2.81 -5.70 10.25
N GLY A 17 1.82 -4.93 10.74
CA GLY A 17 0.47 -4.91 10.18
C GLY A 17 0.45 -4.42 8.74
N LEU A 18 1.18 -3.34 8.43
CA LEU A 18 1.33 -2.82 7.08
C LEU A 18 2.05 -3.82 6.15
N ALA A 19 3.15 -4.42 6.62
CA ALA A 19 3.89 -5.44 5.87
C ALA A 19 3.02 -6.67 5.59
N LEU A 20 2.32 -7.18 6.59
CA LEU A 20 1.41 -8.32 6.46
C LEU A 20 0.27 -8.02 5.48
N ASN A 21 -0.30 -6.82 5.55
CA ASN A 21 -1.34 -6.39 4.62
C ASN A 21 -0.83 -6.47 3.18
N LEU A 22 0.32 -5.84 2.87
CA LEU A 22 0.90 -5.84 1.51
C LEU A 22 1.29 -7.25 1.04
N LEU A 23 1.85 -8.08 1.91
CA LEU A 23 2.18 -9.47 1.56
C LEU A 23 0.92 -10.27 1.24
N SER A 24 -0.15 -10.08 2.01
CA SER A 24 -1.42 -10.80 1.84
C SER A 24 -2.13 -10.37 0.56
N ILE A 25 -2.33 -9.07 0.33
CA ILE A 25 -3.01 -8.59 -0.88
C ILE A 25 -2.18 -8.84 -2.13
N GLY A 26 -0.84 -8.72 -2.04
CA GLY A 26 0.06 -9.03 -3.14
C GLY A 26 -0.01 -10.48 -3.57
N ARG A 27 -0.06 -11.42 -2.60
CA ARG A 27 -0.23 -12.83 -2.89
C ARG A 27 -1.55 -13.14 -3.60
N LEU A 28 -2.65 -12.50 -3.19
CA LEU A 28 -3.96 -12.72 -3.80
C LEU A 28 -3.97 -12.38 -5.30
N LYS A 29 -3.15 -11.43 -5.76
CA LYS A 29 -3.07 -11.03 -7.17
C LYS A 29 -2.49 -12.10 -8.11
N PHE A 30 -2.05 -13.24 -7.57
CA PHE A 30 -1.70 -14.42 -8.35
C PHE A 30 -2.89 -15.36 -8.56
N GLU A 31 -4.01 -15.12 -7.88
CA GLU A 31 -5.25 -15.89 -8.01
C GLU A 31 -6.15 -15.30 -9.09
N SER A 32 -6.80 -16.18 -9.88
CA SER A 32 -7.58 -15.74 -11.04
C SER A 32 -8.78 -14.86 -10.67
N TYR A 33 -9.44 -15.15 -9.55
CA TYR A 33 -10.59 -14.36 -9.08
C TYR A 33 -10.22 -12.93 -8.72
N GLU A 34 -9.00 -12.70 -8.22
CA GLU A 34 -8.55 -11.37 -7.85
C GLU A 34 -8.22 -10.52 -9.10
N VAL A 35 -7.76 -11.14 -10.18
CA VAL A 35 -7.57 -10.47 -11.46
C VAL A 35 -8.89 -9.87 -11.96
N GLU A 36 -10.00 -10.60 -11.80
CA GLU A 36 -11.34 -10.12 -12.15
C GLU A 36 -11.79 -8.97 -11.24
N ASN A 37 -11.51 -9.07 -9.93
CA ASN A 37 -11.89 -8.06 -8.94
C ASN A 37 -11.20 -6.71 -9.19
N ILE A 38 -9.94 -6.69 -9.60
CA ILE A 38 -9.19 -5.45 -9.84
C ILE A 38 -9.44 -4.86 -11.24
N ARG A 39 -10.02 -5.63 -12.17
CA ARG A 39 -10.26 -5.19 -13.56
C ARG A 39 -10.96 -3.83 -13.66
N PRO A 40 -12.08 -3.54 -12.99
CA PRO A 40 -12.74 -2.23 -13.09
C PRO A 40 -11.81 -1.09 -12.70
N LEU A 41 -11.00 -1.27 -11.65
CA LEU A 41 -10.08 -0.26 -11.14
C LEU A 41 -8.95 0.04 -12.13
N VAL A 42 -8.31 -1.01 -12.66
CA VAL A 42 -7.19 -0.86 -13.61
C VAL A 42 -7.66 -0.35 -14.96
N THR A 43 -8.86 -0.73 -15.41
CA THR A 43 -9.43 -0.26 -16.68
C THR A 43 -9.79 1.22 -16.63
N ALA A 44 -10.36 1.69 -15.52
CA ALA A 44 -10.76 3.08 -15.33
C ALA A 44 -9.57 4.02 -15.05
N SER A 45 -8.42 3.49 -14.67
CA SER A 45 -7.24 4.28 -14.34
C SER A 45 -6.45 4.67 -15.58
N PRO A 46 -6.18 5.97 -15.84
CA PRO A 46 -5.36 6.41 -16.97
C PRO A 46 -3.94 5.82 -16.97
N LEU A 47 -3.38 5.55 -15.78
CA LEU A 47 -2.06 4.96 -15.61
C LEU A 47 -2.06 3.47 -15.97
N PHE A 48 -3.02 2.72 -15.41
CA PHE A 48 -3.03 1.26 -15.57
C PHE A 48 -3.67 0.79 -16.88
N SER A 49 -4.58 1.57 -17.50
CA SER A 49 -5.21 1.19 -18.75
C SER A 49 -4.18 0.98 -19.89
N ARG A 50 -3.13 1.80 -19.95
CA ARG A 50 -2.02 1.61 -20.90
C ARG A 50 -1.23 0.34 -20.63
N LEU A 51 -0.85 0.12 -19.37
CA LEU A 51 -0.13 -1.08 -18.95
C LEU A 51 -0.97 -2.35 -19.16
N LEU A 52 -2.29 -2.24 -18.98
CA LEU A 52 -3.23 -3.32 -19.22
C LEU A 52 -3.23 -3.74 -20.71
N THR A 53 -3.20 -2.76 -21.62
CA THR A 53 -3.14 -3.01 -23.08
C THR A 53 -1.83 -3.70 -23.48
N GLU A 54 -0.71 -3.32 -22.88
CA GLU A 54 0.61 -3.86 -23.22
C GLU A 54 0.89 -5.23 -22.57
N LEU A 55 0.53 -5.41 -21.32
CA LEU A 55 0.87 -6.60 -20.54
C LEU A 55 -0.23 -7.66 -20.49
N GLY A 56 -1.48 -7.24 -20.65
CA GLY A 56 -2.66 -8.05 -20.38
C GLY A 56 -2.95 -8.20 -18.87
N GLU A 57 -4.17 -8.60 -18.54
CA GLU A 57 -4.70 -8.60 -17.18
C GLU A 57 -3.87 -9.43 -16.18
N GLN A 58 -3.55 -10.67 -16.54
CA GLN A 58 -2.83 -11.57 -15.64
C GLN A 58 -1.41 -11.12 -15.33
N LYS A 59 -0.68 -10.66 -16.35
CA LYS A 59 0.69 -10.19 -16.15
C LYS A 59 0.70 -8.90 -15.33
N LEU A 60 -0.22 -7.98 -15.62
CA LEU A 60 -0.35 -6.73 -14.85
C LEU A 60 -0.66 -7.03 -13.37
N ALA A 61 -1.62 -7.90 -13.08
CA ALA A 61 -1.95 -8.30 -11.71
C ALA A 61 -0.74 -8.90 -10.98
N ARG A 62 0.00 -9.80 -11.64
CA ARG A 62 1.22 -10.40 -11.07
C ARG A 62 2.32 -9.37 -10.80
N VAL A 63 2.51 -8.39 -11.67
CA VAL A 63 3.48 -7.30 -11.48
C VAL A 63 3.07 -6.45 -10.27
N ILE A 64 1.79 -6.08 -10.17
CA ILE A 64 1.28 -5.36 -9.01
C ILE A 64 1.51 -6.18 -7.73
N GLY A 65 1.10 -7.45 -7.72
CA GLY A 65 1.26 -8.34 -6.57
C GLY A 65 2.71 -8.53 -6.16
N ALA A 66 3.62 -8.73 -7.12
CA ALA A 66 5.06 -8.83 -6.83
C ALA A 66 5.60 -7.53 -6.22
N THR A 67 5.19 -6.37 -6.74
CA THR A 67 5.58 -5.06 -6.19
C THR A 67 5.09 -4.90 -4.75
N GLU A 68 3.85 -5.27 -4.45
CA GLU A 68 3.29 -5.24 -3.10
C GLU A 68 4.06 -6.17 -2.14
N MET A 69 4.36 -7.40 -2.58
CA MET A 69 5.11 -8.36 -1.76
C MET A 69 6.55 -7.92 -1.50
N ILE A 70 7.25 -7.41 -2.49
CA ILE A 70 8.61 -6.84 -2.33
C ILE A 70 8.56 -5.67 -1.35
N THR A 71 7.61 -4.76 -1.52
CA THR A 71 7.42 -3.59 -0.66
C THR A 71 7.16 -4.01 0.79
N GLY A 72 6.25 -4.95 1.01
CA GLY A 72 5.95 -5.50 2.35
C GLY A 72 7.16 -6.17 3.00
N SER A 73 7.93 -6.93 2.23
CA SER A 73 9.17 -7.56 2.70
C SER A 73 10.23 -6.54 3.11
N LEU A 74 10.40 -5.48 2.32
CA LEU A 74 11.32 -4.38 2.65
C LEU A 74 10.90 -3.66 3.93
N ILE A 75 9.60 -3.39 4.14
CA ILE A 75 9.08 -2.78 5.36
C ILE A 75 9.42 -3.63 6.58
N ALA A 76 9.24 -4.96 6.50
CA ALA A 76 9.52 -5.90 7.58
C ALA A 76 11.02 -5.99 7.90
N ALA A 77 11.90 -5.72 6.95
CA ALA A 77 13.35 -5.81 7.12
C ALA A 77 13.98 -4.71 8.00
N ARG A 78 13.18 -3.81 8.59
CA ARG A 78 13.67 -2.67 9.40
C ARG A 78 14.71 -3.01 10.48
N PRO A 79 14.62 -4.13 11.22
CA PRO A 79 15.61 -4.46 12.25
C PRO A 79 17.03 -4.63 11.70
N PHE A 80 17.15 -5.09 10.46
CA PHE A 80 18.42 -5.42 9.81
C PHE A 80 18.85 -4.37 8.78
N ALA A 81 17.89 -3.75 8.10
CA ALA A 81 18.10 -2.85 6.99
C ALA A 81 17.17 -1.62 7.04
N PRO A 82 17.40 -0.64 7.94
CA PRO A 82 16.51 0.51 8.10
C PRO A 82 16.31 1.33 6.81
N ARG A 83 17.34 1.46 5.98
CA ARG A 83 17.25 2.16 4.69
C ARG A 83 16.33 1.45 3.71
N ALA A 84 16.46 0.12 3.59
CA ALA A 84 15.59 -0.69 2.74
C ALA A 84 14.13 -0.60 3.23
N SER A 85 13.92 -0.61 4.54
CA SER A 85 12.60 -0.43 5.14
C SER A 85 12.02 0.96 4.87
N ALA A 86 12.84 2.01 4.87
CA ALA A 86 12.38 3.34 4.49
C ALA A 86 11.92 3.39 3.02
N LEU A 87 12.69 2.78 2.10
CA LEU A 87 12.31 2.66 0.69
C LEU A 87 11.03 1.85 0.52
N GLY A 88 10.89 0.73 1.22
CA GLY A 88 9.66 -0.07 1.22
C GLY A 88 8.46 0.75 1.72
N SER A 89 8.62 1.50 2.80
CA SER A 89 7.54 2.34 3.34
C SER A 89 7.16 3.49 2.39
N LEU A 90 8.12 4.10 1.70
CA LEU A 90 7.83 5.11 0.65
C LEU A 90 7.16 4.47 -0.57
N GLY A 91 7.59 3.27 -0.97
CA GLY A 91 6.91 2.49 -2.01
C GLY A 91 5.46 2.19 -1.65
N ALA A 92 5.19 1.77 -0.41
CA ALA A 92 3.84 1.56 0.11
C ALA A 92 3.00 2.84 0.07
N ALA A 93 3.58 3.99 0.45
CA ALA A 93 2.89 5.27 0.34
C ALA A 93 2.50 5.58 -1.12
N GLY A 94 3.37 5.29 -2.08
CA GLY A 94 3.06 5.40 -3.52
C GLY A 94 1.93 4.45 -3.95
N ILE A 95 1.96 3.19 -3.51
CA ILE A 95 0.90 2.21 -3.79
C ILE A 95 -0.45 2.72 -3.27
N PHE A 96 -0.54 3.10 -1.99
CA PHE A 96 -1.81 3.56 -1.39
C PHE A 96 -2.28 4.92 -1.92
N ALA A 97 -1.38 5.83 -2.29
CA ALA A 97 -1.74 7.05 -3.01
C ALA A 97 -2.34 6.73 -4.38
N THR A 98 -1.81 5.72 -5.07
CA THR A 98 -2.33 5.26 -6.36
C THR A 98 -3.71 4.61 -6.21
N THR A 99 -3.91 3.75 -5.21
CA THR A 99 -5.23 3.14 -4.96
C THR A 99 -6.27 4.18 -4.56
N LEU A 100 -5.90 5.19 -3.78
CA LEU A 100 -6.78 6.31 -3.45
C LEU A 100 -7.17 7.14 -4.69
N SER A 101 -6.31 7.23 -5.71
CA SER A 101 -6.65 7.92 -6.96
C SER A 101 -7.83 7.28 -7.69
N PHE A 102 -8.11 5.98 -7.45
CA PHE A 102 -9.26 5.30 -8.02
C PHE A 102 -10.60 5.89 -7.56
N LEU A 103 -10.65 6.53 -6.39
CA LEU A 103 -11.84 7.27 -5.96
C LEU A 103 -12.22 8.40 -6.94
N ALA A 104 -11.24 8.97 -7.63
CA ALA A 104 -11.46 10.03 -8.61
C ALA A 104 -11.63 9.50 -10.04
N THR A 105 -11.08 8.31 -10.36
CA THR A 105 -11.04 7.80 -11.74
C THR A 105 -12.03 6.66 -12.00
N THR A 106 -12.57 6.02 -10.96
CA THR A 106 -13.41 4.82 -11.08
C THR A 106 -14.85 5.14 -10.68
N PRO A 107 -15.80 5.23 -11.63
CA PRO A 107 -17.21 5.49 -11.31
C PRO A 107 -17.81 4.48 -10.34
N GLU A 108 -17.40 3.20 -10.43
CA GLU A 108 -17.87 2.09 -9.58
C GLU A 108 -17.52 2.28 -8.09
N ALA A 109 -16.60 3.20 -7.76
CA ALA A 109 -16.34 3.60 -6.38
C ALA A 109 -17.53 4.34 -5.74
N TRP A 110 -18.49 4.78 -6.55
CA TRP A 110 -19.65 5.57 -6.14
C TRP A 110 -20.97 4.85 -6.44
N GLN A 111 -22.03 5.19 -5.70
CA GLN A 111 -23.36 4.64 -5.93
C GLN A 111 -24.10 5.44 -7.01
N GLU A 112 -24.45 4.78 -8.13
CA GLU A 112 -25.02 5.42 -9.33
C GLU A 112 -26.36 6.14 -9.19
N LYS A 113 -27.13 5.95 -8.13
CA LYS A 113 -28.55 6.35 -8.07
C LYS A 113 -28.95 7.26 -6.91
N ARG A 114 -28.08 8.11 -6.39
CA ARG A 114 -28.45 9.01 -5.32
C ARG A 114 -28.16 10.47 -5.64
N ARG A 115 -29.05 11.36 -5.17
CA ARG A 115 -28.88 12.82 -5.22
C ARG A 115 -27.62 13.32 -4.50
N GLU A 116 -27.06 12.49 -3.63
CA GLU A 116 -25.85 12.75 -2.87
C GLU A 116 -24.78 11.70 -3.24
N PRO A 117 -23.52 12.09 -3.46
CA PRO A 117 -22.46 11.15 -3.74
C PRO A 117 -22.21 10.27 -2.51
N LYS A 118 -22.56 8.99 -2.61
CA LYS A 118 -22.30 7.98 -1.58
C LYS A 118 -21.33 6.93 -2.11
N LEU A 119 -20.37 6.55 -1.27
CA LEU A 119 -19.41 5.50 -1.60
C LEU A 119 -20.13 4.14 -1.79
N SER A 120 -19.76 3.43 -2.83
CA SER A 120 -20.08 2.03 -3.01
C SER A 120 -19.29 1.17 -2.02
N LEU A 121 -19.50 -0.15 -2.00
CA LEU A 121 -18.67 -1.06 -1.21
C LEU A 121 -17.19 -0.96 -1.63
N ALA A 122 -16.92 -0.88 -2.93
CA ALA A 122 -15.57 -0.69 -3.47
C ALA A 122 -14.96 0.64 -3.01
N GLY A 123 -15.72 1.75 -3.06
CA GLY A 123 -15.26 3.05 -2.58
C GLY A 123 -14.97 3.07 -1.08
N GLN A 124 -15.80 2.42 -0.26
CA GLN A 124 -15.53 2.26 1.19
C GLN A 124 -14.25 1.47 1.45
N PHE A 125 -13.99 0.46 0.61
CA PHE A 125 -12.76 -0.30 0.69
C PHE A 125 -11.52 0.56 0.36
N LEU A 126 -11.62 1.43 -0.65
CA LEU A 126 -10.53 2.34 -1.03
C LEU A 126 -10.24 3.40 0.04
N VAL A 127 -11.27 3.95 0.69
CA VAL A 127 -11.09 5.01 1.71
C VAL A 127 -10.22 4.55 2.89
N LYS A 128 -10.26 3.28 3.28
CA LYS A 128 -9.38 2.77 4.34
C LYS A 128 -7.89 2.90 4.01
N ASP A 129 -7.54 3.00 2.73
CA ASP A 129 -6.15 3.17 2.29
C ASP A 129 -5.54 4.51 2.74
N ILE A 130 -6.36 5.48 3.16
CA ILE A 130 -5.89 6.70 3.83
C ILE A 130 -5.11 6.35 5.11
N VAL A 131 -5.61 5.39 5.89
CA VAL A 131 -4.94 4.93 7.12
C VAL A 131 -3.64 4.21 6.77
N LEU A 132 -3.65 3.38 5.72
CA LEU A 132 -2.47 2.66 5.26
C LEU A 132 -1.41 3.60 4.67
N LEU A 133 -1.83 4.66 3.97
CA LEU A 133 -0.95 5.74 3.53
C LEU A 133 -0.29 6.44 4.73
N GLY A 134 -1.08 6.82 5.74
CA GLY A 134 -0.56 7.42 6.97
C GLY A 134 0.45 6.51 7.69
N ALA A 135 0.13 5.21 7.82
CA ALA A 135 1.02 4.19 8.38
C ALA A 135 2.33 4.09 7.59
N SER A 136 2.26 4.15 6.25
CA SER A 136 3.42 4.10 5.36
C SER A 136 4.34 5.31 5.58
N LEU A 137 3.79 6.50 5.68
CA LEU A 137 4.56 7.73 5.94
C LEU A 137 5.22 7.71 7.32
N LEU A 138 4.51 7.26 8.36
CA LEU A 138 5.05 7.14 9.73
C LEU A 138 6.19 6.13 9.79
N THR A 139 6.04 4.95 9.17
CA THR A 139 7.07 3.92 9.15
C THR A 139 8.28 4.32 8.29
N ALA A 140 8.07 5.12 7.23
CA ALA A 140 9.16 5.70 6.45
C ALA A 140 9.97 6.68 7.31
N ALA A 141 9.32 7.61 7.99
CA ALA A 141 9.97 8.60 8.85
C ALA A 141 10.80 7.93 9.97
N GLU A 142 10.22 6.94 10.64
CA GLU A 142 10.91 6.18 11.70
C GLU A 142 12.14 5.42 11.15
N SER A 143 12.01 4.77 10.00
CA SER A 143 13.12 4.03 9.37
C SER A 143 14.25 4.95 8.91
N LEU A 144 13.93 6.14 8.40
CA LEU A 144 14.93 7.16 8.05
C LEU A 144 15.67 7.68 9.29
N GLN A 145 14.97 7.91 10.39
CA GLN A 145 15.61 8.31 11.65
C GLN A 145 16.56 7.22 12.19
N ALA A 146 16.12 5.95 12.15
CA ALA A 146 16.94 4.82 12.56
C ALA A 146 18.21 4.70 11.69
N SER A 147 18.10 4.89 10.37
CA SER A 147 19.24 4.82 9.47
C SER A 147 20.31 5.90 9.73
N ARG A 148 19.89 7.09 10.15
CA ARG A 148 20.81 8.19 10.50
C ARG A 148 21.57 7.88 11.80
N ARG A 149 20.91 7.31 12.80
CA ARG A 149 21.55 6.91 14.07
C ARG A 149 22.65 5.86 13.86
N THR A 150 22.41 4.87 13.01
CA THR A 150 23.40 3.84 12.69
C THR A 150 24.65 4.45 12.05
N GLN A 151 24.52 5.48 11.23
CA GLN A 151 25.67 6.14 10.60
C GLN A 151 26.51 6.98 11.57
N SER A 152 25.88 7.60 12.57
CA SER A 152 26.59 8.42 13.57
C SER A 152 27.42 7.58 14.55
N THR A 153 27.08 6.31 14.72
CA THR A 153 27.78 5.38 15.65
C THR A 153 29.00 4.71 14.98
N THR A 154 29.07 4.74 13.63
CA THR A 154 30.15 4.10 12.85
C THR A 154 31.28 5.07 12.44
N ARG A 155 31.14 6.34 12.77
CA ARG A 155 32.16 7.41 12.64
C ARG A 155 32.81 7.72 13.98
#